data_7584ce0e55a6e84f0471ccb1bfdb365b
#
_entry.id   7584ce0e55a6e84f0471ccb1bfdb365b
#
_cell.length_a   1.000
_cell.length_b   1.000
_cell.length_c   1.000
_cell.angle_alpha   90.00
_cell.angle_beta   90.00
_cell.angle_gamma   90.00
#
_symmetry.space_group_name_H-M   'P 1'
#
loop_
_entity.id
_entity.type
_entity.pdbx_description
1 polymer ?
#
loop_
_entity_poly.entity_id
_entity_poly.type
_entity_poly.pdbx_seq_one_letter_code
_entity_poly.pdbx_strand_id
1 'polypeptide(L)'
;MKNRRICLSVSIAILLGLIASCKSSDPSPGTDTSFTGTVVKVDATKFLSGGLAEPISTVSRTLSNGTTADCYKIVTKSTPTDHTQGPWCPTNISDDASKGGIWLEGGNVYDVDGAFVKNLATFYNNTTWQMYNTSTGAITKTLTQADCQAAANPNVGVAYKNYCVECLPSYVSTLTKTIYIPVTPVKLAAAVSFGAGPGSSGPSTRGIAFNGVVFDAPAPANVILAAYTLAPFDDAGGHINMGAGYHYHAATGKSTKVVQTDGHAAMIGYALDGFGMYERLSAAGTEYTDLDSSRGHYDDTRGYHYHVDKAGSNNFINGLAGAYAN
;
A
#
# COMPACT_ATOMS: atom_id res chain seq x y z
N MET A 1 -23.10 60.19 56.04
CA MET A 1 -22.42 58.95 55.87
C MET A 1 -22.32 58.66 54.37
N LYS A 2 -21.11 58.87 53.77
CA LYS A 2 -20.87 58.73 52.33
C LYS A 2 -20.20 57.39 52.07
N ASN A 3 -20.87 56.45 51.39
CA ASN A 3 -20.28 55.20 50.91
C ASN A 3 -19.57 55.45 49.57
N ARG A 4 -18.27 55.34 49.60
CA ARG A 4 -17.45 55.27 48.37
C ARG A 4 -17.42 53.82 47.88
N ARG A 5 -17.90 53.60 46.64
CA ARG A 5 -17.68 52.35 45.91
C ARG A 5 -16.33 52.44 45.17
N ILE A 6 -15.43 51.52 45.44
CA ILE A 6 -14.17 51.35 44.73
C ILE A 6 -14.45 50.39 43.58
N CYS A 7 -14.30 50.88 42.33
CA CYS A 7 -14.26 50.04 41.14
C CYS A 7 -12.85 49.49 40.98
N LEU A 8 -12.72 48.18 41.09
CA LEU A 8 -11.47 47.46 40.78
C LEU A 8 -11.52 47.05 39.33
N SER A 9 -10.70 47.73 38.49
CA SER A 9 -10.53 47.38 37.08
C SER A 9 -9.52 46.24 36.98
N VAL A 10 -9.99 45.04 36.63
CA VAL A 10 -9.11 43.88 36.29
C VAL A 10 -8.77 43.97 34.81
N SER A 11 -7.56 44.37 34.52
CA SER A 11 -6.99 44.30 33.16
C SER A 11 -6.52 42.88 32.90
N ILE A 12 -7.28 42.15 32.04
CA ILE A 12 -6.84 40.83 31.53
C ILE A 12 -5.91 41.09 30.33
N ALA A 13 -4.60 40.91 30.54
CA ALA A 13 -3.64 40.87 29.45
C ALA A 13 -3.72 39.50 28.78
N ILE A 14 -4.30 39.44 27.58
CA ILE A 14 -4.28 38.25 26.72
C ILE A 14 -2.90 38.13 26.12
N LEU A 15 -2.10 37.21 26.63
CA LEU A 15 -0.79 36.85 26.07
C LEU A 15 -1.04 35.89 24.91
N LEU A 16 -1.09 36.40 23.66
CA LEU A 16 -1.05 35.53 22.48
C LEU A 16 0.34 34.89 22.39
N GLY A 17 0.43 33.68 22.91
CA GLY A 17 1.58 32.79 22.65
C GLY A 17 1.52 32.29 21.21
N LEU A 18 2.34 32.85 20.34
CA LEU A 18 2.68 32.26 19.04
C LEU A 18 3.42 30.95 19.31
N ILE A 19 2.71 29.84 19.28
CA ILE A 19 3.33 28.52 19.24
C ILE A 19 3.85 28.36 17.79
N ALA A 20 5.10 28.76 17.56
CA ALA A 20 5.82 28.31 16.38
C ALA A 20 6.04 26.81 16.51
N SER A 21 5.16 26.02 15.89
CA SER A 21 5.37 24.59 15.70
C SER A 21 6.54 24.42 14.73
N CYS A 22 7.76 24.34 15.27
CA CYS A 22 8.88 23.80 14.52
C CYS A 22 8.55 22.34 14.21
N LYS A 23 8.14 22.05 12.97
CA LYS A 23 8.23 20.70 12.44
C LYS A 23 9.71 20.34 12.40
N SER A 24 10.22 19.63 13.40
CA SER A 24 11.48 18.91 13.28
C SER A 24 11.22 17.75 12.33
N SER A 25 11.43 17.94 11.03
CA SER A 25 11.70 16.81 10.15
C SER A 25 13.07 16.29 10.59
N ASP A 26 13.10 15.11 11.21
CA ASP A 26 14.38 14.45 11.42
C ASP A 26 15.07 14.33 10.06
N PRO A 27 16.34 14.73 9.95
CA PRO A 27 17.05 14.63 8.69
C PRO A 27 17.06 13.17 8.24
N SER A 28 16.81 12.93 6.95
CA SER A 28 16.93 11.59 6.38
C SER A 28 18.34 11.04 6.66
N PRO A 29 18.49 9.73 6.98
CA PRO A 29 19.79 9.11 7.22
C PRO A 29 20.75 9.36 6.05
N GLY A 30 22.01 9.68 6.36
CA GLY A 30 23.05 9.80 5.36
C GLY A 30 23.34 8.48 4.64
N THR A 31 24.08 8.54 3.55
CA THR A 31 24.59 7.35 2.85
C THR A 31 25.45 6.51 3.78
N ASP A 32 25.30 5.18 3.75
CA ASP A 32 26.18 4.25 4.45
C ASP A 32 27.54 4.14 3.71
N THR A 33 28.52 4.91 4.15
CA THR A 33 29.87 4.90 3.58
C THR A 33 30.68 3.68 4.00
N SER A 34 30.21 2.89 4.96
CA SER A 34 30.84 1.63 5.38
C SER A 34 30.37 0.43 4.58
N PHE A 35 29.27 0.59 3.82
CA PHE A 35 28.75 -0.50 2.99
C PHE A 35 29.66 -0.76 1.78
N THR A 36 30.28 -1.93 1.76
CA THR A 36 31.19 -2.38 0.70
C THR A 36 30.61 -3.55 -0.12
N GLY A 37 29.35 -3.92 0.13
CA GLY A 37 28.71 -5.04 -0.52
C GLY A 37 28.34 -4.75 -1.99
N THR A 38 27.98 -5.80 -2.72
CA THR A 38 27.48 -5.72 -4.10
C THR A 38 26.25 -4.83 -4.17
N VAL A 39 26.21 -3.91 -5.14
CA VAL A 39 25.02 -3.13 -5.49
C VAL A 39 24.58 -3.50 -6.88
N VAL A 40 23.39 -4.09 -7.00
CA VAL A 40 22.80 -4.48 -8.26
C VAL A 40 21.92 -3.34 -8.78
N LYS A 41 22.18 -2.91 -10.02
CA LYS A 41 21.38 -1.86 -10.68
C LYS A 41 19.97 -2.38 -11.01
N VAL A 42 19.03 -1.45 -11.01
CA VAL A 42 17.67 -1.71 -11.49
C VAL A 42 17.72 -2.08 -12.99
N ASP A 43 17.10 -3.20 -13.33
CA ASP A 43 16.95 -3.66 -14.71
C ASP A 43 15.54 -3.29 -15.21
N ALA A 44 15.44 -2.18 -15.91
CA ALA A 44 14.18 -1.67 -16.46
C ALA A 44 13.55 -2.60 -17.51
N THR A 45 14.30 -3.55 -18.10
CA THR A 45 13.78 -4.48 -19.10
C THR A 45 12.85 -5.55 -18.51
N LYS A 46 12.83 -5.71 -17.19
CA LYS A 46 11.94 -6.62 -16.50
C LYS A 46 10.48 -6.13 -16.43
N PHE A 47 10.24 -4.84 -16.66
CA PHE A 47 8.89 -4.30 -16.65
C PHE A 47 8.12 -4.66 -17.91
N LEU A 48 6.90 -5.16 -17.73
CA LEU A 48 5.99 -5.47 -18.84
C LEU A 48 5.50 -4.17 -19.50
N SER A 49 5.76 -4.02 -20.80
CA SER A 49 5.33 -2.84 -21.56
C SER A 49 3.82 -2.60 -21.53
N GLY A 50 3.02 -3.67 -21.41
CA GLY A 50 1.56 -3.58 -21.28
C GLY A 50 1.09 -2.79 -20.05
N GLY A 51 1.83 -2.83 -18.94
CA GLY A 51 1.55 -2.08 -17.70
C GLY A 51 2.03 -0.63 -17.73
N LEU A 52 2.79 -0.23 -18.76
CA LEU A 52 3.36 1.11 -18.87
C LEU A 52 2.50 2.00 -19.77
N ALA A 53 2.33 3.27 -19.38
CA ALA A 53 1.65 4.29 -20.19
C ALA A 53 2.59 4.93 -21.22
N GLU A 54 3.91 4.95 -20.94
CA GLU A 54 4.97 5.44 -21.83
C GLU A 54 6.24 4.62 -21.61
N PRO A 55 7.21 4.63 -22.56
CA PRO A 55 8.51 4.01 -22.37
C PRO A 55 9.23 4.56 -21.13
N ILE A 56 9.92 3.68 -20.38
CA ILE A 56 10.73 4.09 -19.23
C ILE A 56 11.86 5.00 -19.73
N SER A 57 12.06 6.12 -19.05
CA SER A 57 13.13 7.08 -19.35
C SER A 57 13.99 7.33 -18.12
N THR A 58 15.21 7.83 -18.34
CA THR A 58 16.11 8.22 -17.25
C THR A 58 16.05 9.71 -17.03
N VAL A 59 15.93 10.13 -15.76
CA VAL A 59 15.91 11.52 -15.33
C VAL A 59 16.74 11.70 -14.07
N SER A 60 17.35 12.86 -13.90
CA SER A 60 18.06 13.20 -12.66
C SER A 60 17.07 13.63 -11.56
N ARG A 61 17.21 13.10 -10.35
CA ARG A 61 16.35 13.41 -9.19
C ARG A 61 17.17 13.59 -7.92
N THR A 62 16.70 14.45 -7.04
CA THR A 62 17.22 14.51 -5.67
C THR A 62 16.64 13.36 -4.87
N LEU A 63 17.49 12.60 -4.20
CA LEU A 63 17.10 11.51 -3.34
C LEU A 63 16.81 12.00 -1.90
N SER A 64 16.17 11.17 -1.10
CA SER A 64 15.77 11.46 0.28
C SER A 64 16.95 11.83 1.20
N ASN A 65 18.17 11.38 0.88
CA ASN A 65 19.41 11.74 1.59
C ASN A 65 20.06 13.04 1.10
N GLY A 66 19.42 13.77 0.19
CA GLY A 66 19.91 15.03 -0.38
C GLY A 66 20.90 14.89 -1.54
N THR A 67 21.32 13.66 -1.90
CA THR A 67 22.18 13.45 -3.07
C THR A 67 21.37 13.49 -4.36
N THR A 68 22.04 13.71 -5.51
CA THR A 68 21.42 13.64 -6.84
C THR A 68 21.85 12.36 -7.54
N ALA A 69 20.91 11.66 -8.17
CA ALA A 69 21.17 10.45 -8.92
C ALA A 69 20.27 10.33 -10.14
N ASP A 70 20.70 9.50 -11.11
CA ASP A 70 19.87 9.06 -12.21
C ASP A 70 18.79 8.12 -11.68
N CYS A 71 17.53 8.39 -12.07
CA CYS A 71 16.39 7.60 -11.73
C CYS A 71 15.63 7.19 -12.99
N TYR A 72 15.07 6.00 -12.99
CA TYR A 72 14.05 5.64 -13.96
C TYR A 72 12.74 6.35 -13.62
N LYS A 73 12.19 7.07 -14.61
CA LYS A 73 10.82 7.57 -14.61
C LYS A 73 9.95 6.49 -15.21
N ILE A 74 9.08 5.91 -14.42
CA ILE A 74 8.16 4.83 -14.78
C ILE A 74 6.75 5.38 -14.70
N VAL A 75 6.07 5.49 -15.84
CA VAL A 75 4.66 5.94 -15.88
C VAL A 75 3.79 4.72 -16.14
N THR A 76 2.98 4.36 -15.16
CA THR A 76 2.17 3.14 -15.18
C THR A 76 0.73 3.43 -15.55
N LYS A 77 0.08 2.44 -16.12
CA LYS A 77 -1.38 2.39 -16.23
C LYS A 77 -1.98 1.91 -14.90
N SER A 78 -3.24 2.26 -14.67
CA SER A 78 -3.97 1.77 -13.48
C SER A 78 -4.56 0.38 -13.65
N THR A 79 -4.24 -0.30 -14.73
CA THR A 79 -4.80 -1.62 -15.07
C THR A 79 -3.67 -2.53 -15.53
N PRO A 80 -3.31 -3.57 -14.76
CA PRO A 80 -2.33 -4.57 -15.20
C PRO A 80 -2.84 -5.36 -16.40
N THR A 81 -1.93 -5.97 -17.16
CA THR A 81 -2.24 -6.75 -18.36
C THR A 81 -1.84 -8.22 -18.24
N ASP A 82 -1.24 -8.63 -17.14
CA ASP A 82 -0.77 -9.99 -16.89
C ASP A 82 -1.82 -10.89 -16.21
N HIS A 83 -2.90 -10.29 -15.67
CA HIS A 83 -4.02 -11.01 -15.08
C HIS A 83 -5.33 -10.21 -15.19
N THR A 84 -6.45 -10.89 -15.02
CA THR A 84 -7.77 -10.26 -14.91
C THR A 84 -7.97 -9.76 -13.49
N GLN A 85 -8.33 -8.48 -13.34
CA GLN A 85 -8.64 -7.88 -12.06
C GLN A 85 -10.00 -8.34 -11.54
N GLY A 86 -10.13 -8.47 -10.21
CA GLY A 86 -11.34 -8.96 -9.56
C GLY A 86 -11.52 -10.49 -9.71
N PRO A 87 -12.69 -11.04 -9.31
CA PRO A 87 -13.77 -10.31 -8.65
C PRO A 87 -13.39 -9.81 -7.26
N TRP A 88 -14.17 -8.89 -6.71
CA TRP A 88 -13.98 -8.38 -5.34
C TRP A 88 -15.14 -8.76 -4.44
N CYS A 89 -16.36 -8.31 -4.78
CA CYS A 89 -17.57 -8.56 -4.01
C CYS A 89 -18.42 -9.66 -4.64
N PRO A 90 -18.81 -10.71 -3.88
CA PRO A 90 -19.83 -11.64 -4.35
C PRO A 90 -21.19 -10.94 -4.50
N THR A 91 -22.12 -11.54 -5.23
CA THR A 91 -23.43 -10.96 -5.49
C THR A 91 -24.52 -11.54 -4.60
N ASN A 92 -24.31 -12.75 -4.09
CA ASN A 92 -25.26 -13.45 -3.24
C ASN A 92 -24.56 -14.26 -2.16
N ILE A 93 -25.21 -14.47 -1.02
CA ILE A 93 -24.69 -15.28 0.07
C ILE A 93 -24.53 -16.79 -0.25
N SER A 94 -24.97 -17.22 -1.43
CA SER A 94 -24.75 -18.57 -1.96
C SER A 94 -23.55 -18.66 -2.91
N ASP A 95 -22.92 -17.53 -3.24
CA ASP A 95 -21.77 -17.49 -4.16
C ASP A 95 -20.56 -18.15 -3.50
N ASP A 96 -19.82 -18.94 -4.29
CA ASP A 96 -18.56 -19.54 -3.87
C ASP A 96 -17.36 -18.58 -4.00
N ALA A 97 -16.17 -19.00 -3.57
CA ALA A 97 -14.95 -18.22 -3.58
C ALA A 97 -14.56 -17.68 -4.98
N SER A 98 -14.99 -18.31 -6.07
CA SER A 98 -14.70 -17.84 -7.43
C SER A 98 -15.46 -16.55 -7.81
N LYS A 99 -16.42 -16.13 -7.00
CA LYS A 99 -17.28 -14.97 -7.22
C LYS A 99 -16.94 -13.76 -6.37
N GLY A 100 -16.01 -13.91 -5.44
CA GLY A 100 -15.48 -12.85 -4.59
C GLY A 100 -13.98 -12.81 -4.61
N GLY A 101 -13.40 -11.85 -3.90
CA GLY A 101 -11.96 -11.73 -3.73
C GLY A 101 -11.52 -12.26 -2.37
N ILE A 102 -10.50 -11.62 -1.81
CA ILE A 102 -9.92 -12.00 -0.52
C ILE A 102 -9.98 -10.85 0.49
N TRP A 103 -9.98 -11.20 1.77
CA TRP A 103 -9.84 -10.27 2.87
C TRP A 103 -8.64 -10.64 3.73
N LEU A 104 -7.90 -9.62 4.18
CA LEU A 104 -6.66 -9.77 4.96
C LEU A 104 -6.94 -9.37 6.41
N GLU A 105 -6.94 -10.33 7.32
CA GLU A 105 -7.26 -10.07 8.73
C GLU A 105 -6.43 -10.94 9.67
N GLY A 106 -5.83 -10.30 10.69
CA GLY A 106 -5.09 -11.02 11.73
C GLY A 106 -3.93 -11.88 11.23
N GLY A 107 -3.33 -11.52 10.09
CA GLY A 107 -2.26 -12.28 9.46
C GLY A 107 -2.72 -13.47 8.61
N ASN A 108 -4.02 -13.62 8.38
CA ASN A 108 -4.63 -14.65 7.56
C ASN A 108 -5.25 -14.05 6.30
N VAL A 109 -5.49 -14.91 5.32
CA VAL A 109 -6.23 -14.61 4.09
C VAL A 109 -7.53 -15.39 4.14
N TYR A 110 -8.64 -14.71 3.91
CA TYR A 110 -9.98 -15.27 3.88
C TYR A 110 -10.59 -15.06 2.50
N ASP A 111 -11.24 -16.06 1.94
CA ASP A 111 -12.07 -15.90 0.75
C ASP A 111 -13.30 -15.06 1.09
N VAL A 112 -13.57 -14.02 0.31
CA VAL A 112 -14.78 -13.20 0.46
C VAL A 112 -15.88 -13.83 -0.39
N ASP A 113 -16.27 -15.04 -0.04
CA ASP A 113 -17.42 -15.72 -0.61
C ASP A 113 -18.74 -15.28 0.04
N GLY A 114 -19.85 -15.82 -0.43
CA GLY A 114 -21.17 -15.53 0.14
C GLY A 114 -21.29 -15.98 1.60
N ALA A 115 -20.62 -17.07 1.98
CA ALA A 115 -20.63 -17.58 3.35
C ALA A 115 -19.87 -16.65 4.31
N PHE A 116 -18.72 -16.11 3.89
CA PHE A 116 -17.96 -15.12 4.64
C PHE A 116 -18.80 -13.86 4.89
N VAL A 117 -19.42 -13.29 3.83
CA VAL A 117 -20.28 -12.10 3.96
C VAL A 117 -21.48 -12.36 4.88
N LYS A 118 -22.11 -13.53 4.76
CA LYS A 118 -23.23 -13.93 5.63
C LYS A 118 -22.81 -14.01 7.11
N ASN A 119 -21.55 -14.38 7.39
CA ASN A 119 -21.03 -14.62 8.74
C ASN A 119 -20.31 -13.41 9.36
N LEU A 120 -20.24 -12.26 8.70
CA LEU A 120 -19.49 -11.09 9.19
C LEU A 120 -19.91 -10.64 10.61
N ALA A 121 -21.20 -10.71 10.93
CA ALA A 121 -21.71 -10.37 12.28
C ALA A 121 -21.06 -11.24 13.36
N THR A 122 -20.90 -12.54 13.09
CA THR A 122 -20.22 -13.49 14.00
C THR A 122 -18.71 -13.28 13.98
N PHE A 123 -18.13 -13.15 12.81
CA PHE A 123 -16.68 -12.99 12.61
C PHE A 123 -16.13 -11.79 13.39
N TYR A 124 -16.83 -10.66 13.33
CA TYR A 124 -16.44 -9.43 14.05
C TYR A 124 -17.15 -9.24 15.41
N ASN A 125 -17.91 -10.25 15.86
CA ASN A 125 -18.71 -10.17 17.09
C ASN A 125 -19.55 -8.88 17.15
N ASN A 126 -20.23 -8.55 16.05
CA ASN A 126 -20.99 -7.31 15.91
C ASN A 126 -22.28 -7.54 15.11
N THR A 127 -23.41 -7.58 15.82
CA THR A 127 -24.73 -7.87 15.26
C THR A 127 -25.27 -6.79 14.31
N THR A 128 -24.60 -5.64 14.18
CA THR A 128 -25.00 -4.58 13.23
C THR A 128 -24.51 -4.83 11.80
N TRP A 129 -23.66 -5.84 11.57
CA TRP A 129 -23.27 -6.27 10.24
C TRP A 129 -24.45 -6.94 9.54
N GLN A 130 -24.97 -6.35 8.48
CA GLN A 130 -26.07 -6.87 7.68
C GLN A 130 -25.88 -6.48 6.21
N MET A 131 -24.88 -7.05 5.58
CA MET A 131 -24.44 -6.68 4.22
C MET A 131 -25.26 -7.35 3.10
N TYR A 132 -26.36 -8.03 3.43
CA TYR A 132 -27.19 -8.74 2.46
C TYR A 132 -28.68 -8.67 2.80
N ASN A 133 -29.53 -8.83 1.80
CA ASN A 133 -30.98 -8.95 1.98
C ASN A 133 -31.32 -10.34 2.50
N THR A 134 -31.97 -10.44 3.65
CA THR A 134 -32.28 -11.73 4.32
C THR A 134 -33.28 -12.58 3.55
N SER A 135 -34.13 -11.97 2.70
CA SER A 135 -35.16 -12.69 1.93
C SER A 135 -34.62 -13.24 0.60
N THR A 136 -33.66 -12.54 -0.01
CA THR A 136 -33.17 -12.90 -1.36
C THR A 136 -31.73 -13.42 -1.33
N GLY A 137 -30.98 -13.17 -0.27
CA GLY A 137 -29.56 -13.44 -0.18
C GLY A 137 -28.67 -12.46 -0.97
N ALA A 138 -29.26 -11.47 -1.66
CA ALA A 138 -28.50 -10.51 -2.46
C ALA A 138 -27.61 -9.64 -1.58
N ILE A 139 -26.32 -9.54 -1.93
CA ILE A 139 -25.33 -8.74 -1.21
C ILE A 139 -25.43 -7.29 -1.68
N THR A 140 -25.43 -6.38 -0.72
CA THR A 140 -25.43 -4.94 -0.96
C THR A 140 -24.03 -4.49 -1.34
N LYS A 141 -23.83 -4.00 -2.56
CA LYS A 141 -22.53 -3.53 -3.03
C LYS A 141 -22.63 -2.25 -3.86
N THR A 142 -21.51 -1.58 -4.04
CA THR A 142 -21.41 -0.42 -4.93
C THR A 142 -21.65 -0.85 -6.39
N LEU A 143 -22.45 -0.08 -7.12
CA LEU A 143 -22.87 -0.41 -8.49
C LEU A 143 -22.42 0.62 -9.53
N THR A 144 -22.10 1.84 -9.09
CA THR A 144 -21.74 2.95 -9.98
C THR A 144 -20.37 3.53 -9.60
N GLN A 145 -19.78 4.27 -10.53
CA GLN A 145 -18.55 5.02 -10.26
C GLN A 145 -18.72 6.02 -9.10
N ALA A 146 -19.89 6.66 -8.98
CA ALA A 146 -20.18 7.59 -7.89
C ALA A 146 -20.27 6.86 -6.55
N ASP A 147 -20.90 5.68 -6.50
CA ASP A 147 -20.91 4.85 -5.29
C ASP A 147 -19.49 4.44 -4.88
N CYS A 148 -18.68 3.96 -5.86
CA CYS A 148 -17.30 3.62 -5.61
C CYS A 148 -16.52 4.80 -5.02
N GLN A 149 -16.61 5.98 -5.65
CA GLN A 149 -15.90 7.17 -5.19
C GLN A 149 -16.30 7.59 -3.77
N ALA A 150 -17.58 7.45 -3.42
CA ALA A 150 -18.09 7.79 -2.10
C ALA A 150 -17.74 6.73 -1.05
N ALA A 151 -17.86 5.44 -1.38
CA ALA A 151 -17.70 4.34 -0.44
C ALA A 151 -16.24 3.90 -0.24
N ALA A 152 -15.36 4.06 -1.25
CA ALA A 152 -13.93 3.78 -1.14
C ALA A 152 -13.15 4.87 -0.37
N ASN A 153 -13.84 5.82 0.26
CA ASN A 153 -13.27 6.81 1.14
C ASN A 153 -13.31 6.29 2.58
N PRO A 154 -12.19 6.31 3.35
CA PRO A 154 -12.20 5.88 4.75
C PRO A 154 -13.19 6.65 5.64
N ASN A 155 -13.58 7.88 5.26
CA ASN A 155 -14.62 8.65 5.94
C ASN A 155 -16.01 8.42 5.32
N VAL A 156 -16.32 7.19 5.02
CA VAL A 156 -17.58 6.78 4.38
C VAL A 156 -18.81 7.23 5.21
N GLY A 157 -19.76 7.84 4.52
CA GLY A 157 -21.02 8.27 5.12
C GLY A 157 -21.94 7.09 5.46
N VAL A 158 -22.93 7.35 6.32
CA VAL A 158 -23.93 6.34 6.76
C VAL A 158 -24.71 5.69 5.60
N ALA A 159 -24.78 6.35 4.44
CA ALA A 159 -25.45 5.81 3.26
C ALA A 159 -24.80 4.51 2.73
N TYR A 160 -23.50 4.31 2.99
CA TYR A 160 -22.76 3.12 2.55
C TYR A 160 -22.44 2.15 3.68
N LYS A 161 -23.06 2.32 4.85
CA LYS A 161 -22.95 1.34 5.93
C LYS A 161 -23.51 -0.01 5.49
N ASN A 162 -22.77 -1.09 5.76
CA ASN A 162 -23.12 -2.45 5.32
C ASN A 162 -23.05 -2.65 3.78
N TYR A 163 -22.10 -2.00 3.13
CA TYR A 163 -21.80 -2.20 1.72
C TYR A 163 -20.50 -2.96 1.52
N CYS A 164 -20.51 -3.93 0.60
CA CYS A 164 -19.30 -4.44 -0.02
C CYS A 164 -18.87 -3.44 -1.10
N VAL A 165 -17.64 -2.93 -0.99
CA VAL A 165 -17.13 -1.86 -1.84
C VAL A 165 -16.27 -2.45 -2.95
N GLU A 166 -16.70 -2.29 -4.19
CA GLU A 166 -15.90 -2.61 -5.36
C GLU A 166 -15.90 -1.45 -6.35
N CYS A 167 -14.76 -1.25 -7.00
CA CYS A 167 -14.57 -0.29 -8.08
C CYS A 167 -14.14 -1.04 -9.33
N LEU A 168 -14.66 -0.66 -10.49
CA LEU A 168 -14.37 -1.35 -11.74
C LEU A 168 -13.16 -0.75 -12.45
N PRO A 169 -12.37 -1.55 -13.19
CA PRO A 169 -11.22 -1.09 -13.97
C PRO A 169 -11.57 0.04 -14.95
N SER A 170 -12.80 0.01 -15.52
CA SER A 170 -13.28 1.04 -16.42
C SER A 170 -13.34 2.44 -15.81
N TYR A 171 -13.49 2.55 -14.50
CA TYR A 171 -13.56 3.85 -13.81
C TYR A 171 -12.21 4.57 -13.74
N VAL A 172 -11.11 3.82 -13.86
CA VAL A 172 -9.73 4.31 -13.73
C VAL A 172 -8.87 4.03 -14.96
N SER A 173 -9.49 3.65 -16.08
CA SER A 173 -8.80 3.23 -17.32
C SER A 173 -7.85 4.28 -17.90
N THR A 174 -8.08 5.57 -17.63
CA THR A 174 -7.25 6.69 -18.08
C THR A 174 -6.28 7.19 -17.02
N LEU A 175 -6.36 6.67 -15.79
CA LEU A 175 -5.48 7.09 -14.70
C LEU A 175 -4.07 6.55 -14.91
N THR A 176 -3.07 7.40 -14.77
CA THR A 176 -1.66 7.02 -14.78
C THR A 176 -0.98 7.43 -13.48
N LYS A 177 0.07 6.71 -13.10
CA LYS A 177 0.89 7.04 -11.93
C LYS A 177 2.37 7.10 -12.33
N THR A 178 3.09 8.12 -11.89
CA THR A 178 4.52 8.23 -12.13
C THR A 178 5.29 7.83 -10.89
N ILE A 179 6.23 6.90 -11.05
CA ILE A 179 7.14 6.41 -10.02
C ILE A 179 8.57 6.70 -10.46
N TYR A 180 9.41 7.12 -9.53
CA TYR A 180 10.83 7.30 -9.75
C TYR A 180 11.61 6.29 -8.90
N ILE A 181 12.54 5.56 -9.53
CA ILE A 181 13.40 4.57 -8.86
C ILE A 181 14.85 4.88 -9.21
N PRO A 182 15.78 5.01 -8.26
CA PRO A 182 17.19 5.17 -8.54
C PRO A 182 17.71 4.03 -9.44
N VAL A 183 18.41 4.37 -10.51
CA VAL A 183 19.03 3.36 -11.42
C VAL A 183 20.03 2.49 -10.65
N THR A 184 20.76 3.12 -9.74
CA THR A 184 21.68 2.44 -8.83
C THR A 184 21.23 2.72 -7.39
N PRO A 185 20.81 1.70 -6.63
CA PRO A 185 20.44 1.87 -5.22
C PRO A 185 21.56 2.50 -4.40
N VAL A 186 21.18 3.37 -3.46
CA VAL A 186 22.11 4.03 -2.53
C VAL A 186 21.75 3.62 -1.11
N LYS A 187 22.56 2.71 -0.52
CA LYS A 187 22.32 2.21 0.85
C LYS A 187 22.44 3.36 1.86
N LEU A 188 21.50 3.44 2.80
CA LEU A 188 21.52 4.38 3.90
C LEU A 188 22.12 3.75 5.16
N ALA A 189 22.69 4.58 6.03
CA ALA A 189 23.21 4.17 7.34
C ALA A 189 22.11 3.65 8.29
N ALA A 190 20.86 4.09 8.09
CA ALA A 190 19.69 3.57 8.77
C ALA A 190 18.50 3.56 7.82
N ALA A 191 17.61 2.59 7.98
CA ALA A 191 16.41 2.50 7.15
C ALA A 191 15.43 3.66 7.44
N VAL A 192 14.75 4.11 6.38
CA VAL A 192 13.67 5.09 6.49
C VAL A 192 12.35 4.36 6.74
N SER A 193 11.67 4.74 7.80
CA SER A 193 10.32 4.23 8.08
C SER A 193 9.31 4.78 7.09
N PHE A 194 8.30 3.98 6.76
CA PHE A 194 7.18 4.43 5.93
C PHE A 194 6.27 5.39 6.69
N GLY A 195 5.66 6.27 5.95
CA GLY A 195 4.64 7.16 6.47
C GLY A 195 3.34 6.45 6.84
N ALA A 196 2.77 6.79 7.98
CA ALA A 196 1.51 6.23 8.49
C ALA A 196 0.33 7.20 8.34
N GLY A 197 0.26 7.99 7.26
CA GLY A 197 -0.85 8.90 6.99
C GLY A 197 -0.44 10.36 6.75
N PRO A 198 -1.38 11.29 6.67
CA PRO A 198 -1.11 12.70 6.38
C PRO A 198 -0.12 13.32 7.38
N GLY A 199 1.00 13.82 6.88
CA GLY A 199 2.03 14.50 7.68
C GLY A 199 3.18 13.61 8.16
N SER A 200 3.21 12.32 7.83
CA SER A 200 4.36 11.47 8.06
C SER A 200 5.52 11.78 7.10
N SER A 201 6.75 11.56 7.55
CA SER A 201 7.96 11.95 6.82
C SER A 201 8.39 10.96 5.73
N GLY A 202 7.86 9.74 5.71
CA GLY A 202 8.20 8.71 4.75
C GLY A 202 7.17 8.52 3.63
N PRO A 203 7.52 7.83 2.53
CA PRO A 203 6.60 7.54 1.44
C PRO A 203 5.51 6.54 1.87
N SER A 204 4.31 6.60 1.30
CA SER A 204 3.28 5.58 1.48
C SER A 204 3.52 4.38 0.57
N THR A 205 3.92 4.61 -0.67
CA THR A 205 4.24 3.58 -1.66
C THR A 205 5.47 2.79 -1.23
N ARG A 206 5.43 1.45 -1.35
CA ARG A 206 6.55 0.56 -1.05
C ARG A 206 7.44 0.33 -2.26
N GLY A 207 6.84 0.27 -3.43
CA GLY A 207 7.56 -0.05 -4.67
C GLY A 207 6.63 -0.28 -5.83
N ILE A 208 7.13 -1.00 -6.84
CA ILE A 208 6.40 -1.29 -8.08
C ILE A 208 6.70 -2.71 -8.57
N ALA A 209 5.64 -3.44 -8.93
CA ALA A 209 5.70 -4.75 -9.54
C ALA A 209 6.11 -4.68 -11.02
N PHE A 210 6.60 -5.78 -11.59
CA PHE A 210 6.99 -5.82 -13.00
C PHE A 210 5.84 -5.61 -13.98
N ASN A 211 4.60 -5.85 -13.57
CA ASN A 211 3.40 -5.56 -14.35
C ASN A 211 2.96 -4.08 -14.29
N GLY A 212 3.71 -3.22 -13.61
CA GLY A 212 3.42 -1.80 -13.46
C GLY A 212 2.49 -1.46 -12.30
N VAL A 213 1.99 -2.44 -11.56
CA VAL A 213 1.14 -2.19 -10.38
C VAL A 213 1.97 -1.76 -9.19
N VAL A 214 1.53 -0.73 -8.50
CA VAL A 214 2.20 -0.19 -7.32
C VAL A 214 1.97 -1.10 -6.11
N PHE A 215 3.02 -1.39 -5.36
CA PHE A 215 2.95 -1.93 -4.00
C PHE A 215 2.67 -0.76 -3.05
N ASP A 216 1.48 -0.70 -2.48
CA ASP A 216 1.08 0.45 -1.67
C ASP A 216 1.15 0.17 -0.16
N ALA A 217 0.82 1.18 0.64
CA ALA A 217 0.72 1.09 2.08
C ALA A 217 -0.30 0.03 2.52
N PRO A 218 -0.23 -0.49 3.75
CA PRO A 218 -1.31 -1.27 4.30
C PRO A 218 -2.67 -0.60 4.11
N ALA A 219 -3.67 -1.35 3.64
CA ALA A 219 -5.04 -0.84 3.60
C ALA A 219 -5.49 -0.50 5.02
N PRO A 220 -6.20 0.63 5.24
CA PRO A 220 -6.66 1.05 6.56
C PRO A 220 -7.85 0.20 7.03
N ALA A 221 -7.65 -1.12 7.21
CA ALA A 221 -8.69 -2.09 7.49
C ALA A 221 -9.57 -1.70 8.70
N ASN A 222 -8.95 -1.22 9.78
CA ASN A 222 -9.67 -0.77 10.98
C ASN A 222 -10.64 0.39 10.69
N VAL A 223 -10.30 1.30 9.79
CA VAL A 223 -11.16 2.43 9.41
C VAL A 223 -12.29 1.96 8.50
N ILE A 224 -11.96 1.08 7.53
CA ILE A 224 -12.95 0.44 6.64
C ILE A 224 -14.00 -0.31 7.47
N LEU A 225 -13.56 -1.15 8.39
CA LEU A 225 -14.43 -1.95 9.24
C LEU A 225 -15.26 -1.09 10.21
N ALA A 226 -14.70 0.03 10.71
CA ALA A 226 -15.45 0.95 11.57
C ALA A 226 -16.67 1.58 10.86
N ALA A 227 -16.62 1.70 9.54
CA ALA A 227 -17.75 2.13 8.72
C ALA A 227 -18.74 0.99 8.40
N TYR A 228 -18.51 -0.23 8.88
CA TYR A 228 -19.26 -1.45 8.49
C TYR A 228 -19.28 -1.68 6.98
N THR A 229 -18.19 -1.39 6.33
CA THR A 229 -17.95 -1.70 4.93
C THR A 229 -16.89 -2.80 4.82
N LEU A 230 -16.89 -3.50 3.72
CA LEU A 230 -15.83 -4.42 3.34
C LEU A 230 -15.33 -3.97 1.97
N ALA A 231 -14.04 -3.80 1.81
CA ALA A 231 -13.41 -3.45 0.54
C ALA A 231 -12.39 -4.55 0.18
N PRO A 232 -12.84 -5.67 -0.37
CA PRO A 232 -11.99 -6.81 -0.64
C PRO A 232 -10.90 -6.49 -1.66
N PHE A 233 -9.84 -7.30 -1.62
CA PHE A 233 -8.82 -7.38 -2.66
C PHE A 233 -9.19 -8.53 -3.59
N ASP A 234 -8.75 -8.49 -4.84
CA ASP A 234 -8.81 -9.67 -5.69
C ASP A 234 -7.75 -10.70 -5.31
N ASP A 235 -7.72 -11.85 -5.99
CA ASP A 235 -6.78 -12.93 -5.73
C ASP A 235 -5.30 -12.51 -5.92
N ALA A 236 -5.04 -11.43 -6.63
CA ALA A 236 -3.70 -10.89 -6.78
C ALA A 236 -3.29 -9.97 -5.61
N GLY A 237 -4.19 -9.71 -4.67
CA GLY A 237 -3.96 -8.87 -3.50
C GLY A 237 -4.17 -7.38 -3.77
N GLY A 238 -4.93 -7.04 -4.82
CA GLY A 238 -5.16 -5.68 -5.25
C GLY A 238 -6.62 -5.26 -5.27
N HIS A 239 -6.83 -3.97 -5.20
CA HIS A 239 -8.13 -3.36 -5.42
C HIS A 239 -7.99 -1.98 -6.10
N ILE A 240 -9.11 -1.36 -6.40
CA ILE A 240 -9.15 -0.07 -7.10
C ILE A 240 -9.69 1.00 -6.15
N ASN A 241 -9.02 2.15 -6.07
CA ASN A 241 -9.64 3.39 -5.65
C ASN A 241 -9.49 4.47 -6.73
N MET A 242 -10.34 5.49 -6.67
CA MET A 242 -10.43 6.50 -7.72
C MET A 242 -9.19 7.41 -7.82
N GLY A 243 -8.36 7.49 -6.77
CA GLY A 243 -7.16 8.33 -6.74
C GLY A 243 -5.87 7.56 -7.06
N ALA A 244 -5.77 6.31 -6.64
CA ALA A 244 -4.57 5.49 -6.84
C ALA A 244 -4.67 4.54 -8.04
N GLY A 245 -5.89 4.29 -8.56
CA GLY A 245 -6.13 3.24 -9.53
C GLY A 245 -6.05 1.85 -8.88
N TYR A 246 -5.71 0.83 -9.68
CA TYR A 246 -5.45 -0.50 -9.16
C TYR A 246 -4.06 -0.55 -8.51
N HIS A 247 -3.99 -1.08 -7.30
CA HIS A 247 -2.75 -1.18 -6.52
C HIS A 247 -2.81 -2.40 -5.60
N TYR A 248 -1.63 -2.94 -5.25
CA TYR A 248 -1.50 -4.10 -4.38
C TYR A 248 -1.33 -3.71 -2.92
N HIS A 249 -1.93 -4.51 -2.02
CA HIS A 249 -1.72 -4.48 -0.56
C HIS A 249 -1.08 -5.76 -0.02
N ALA A 250 -1.01 -6.80 -0.83
CA ALA A 250 -0.39 -8.08 -0.49
C ALA A 250 0.25 -8.73 -1.71
N ALA A 251 1.30 -9.50 -1.48
CA ALA A 251 1.88 -10.40 -2.47
C ALA A 251 1.28 -11.79 -2.31
N THR A 252 0.42 -12.18 -3.24
CA THR A 252 -0.27 -13.49 -3.24
C THR A 252 0.35 -14.50 -4.21
N GLY A 253 1.43 -14.11 -4.89
CA GLY A 253 2.10 -14.93 -5.90
C GLY A 253 1.46 -14.88 -7.29
N LYS A 254 0.44 -14.04 -7.50
CA LYS A 254 -0.28 -13.93 -8.79
C LYS A 254 0.33 -12.92 -9.77
N SER A 255 1.10 -11.93 -9.28
CA SER A 255 1.76 -10.97 -10.16
C SER A 255 2.92 -11.59 -10.94
N THR A 256 3.28 -10.96 -12.07
CA THR A 256 4.46 -11.33 -12.86
C THR A 256 5.71 -11.37 -12.00
N LYS A 257 6.50 -12.44 -12.14
CA LYS A 257 7.73 -12.67 -11.38
C LYS A 257 8.85 -13.24 -12.24
N VAL A 258 10.09 -13.01 -11.82
CA VAL A 258 11.31 -13.55 -12.40
C VAL A 258 11.84 -14.64 -11.47
N VAL A 259 11.70 -15.89 -11.91
CA VAL A 259 12.18 -17.06 -11.16
C VAL A 259 13.71 -17.02 -11.08
N GLN A 260 14.26 -17.35 -9.93
CA GLN A 260 15.69 -17.44 -9.68
C GLN A 260 16.18 -18.88 -9.90
N THR A 261 17.30 -19.05 -10.61
CA THR A 261 17.81 -20.38 -11.00
C THR A 261 18.58 -21.09 -9.87
N ASP A 262 18.94 -20.36 -8.82
CA ASP A 262 19.70 -20.85 -7.66
C ASP A 262 18.80 -21.29 -6.47
N GLY A 263 17.48 -21.34 -6.69
CA GLY A 263 16.53 -21.72 -5.66
C GLY A 263 16.10 -20.59 -4.72
N HIS A 264 16.60 -19.38 -4.95
CA HIS A 264 16.14 -18.19 -4.23
C HIS A 264 14.67 -17.87 -4.57
N ALA A 265 14.02 -17.05 -3.73
CA ALA A 265 12.67 -16.55 -3.98
C ALA A 265 12.58 -15.81 -5.32
N ALA A 266 11.45 -15.90 -6.00
CA ALA A 266 11.23 -15.20 -7.25
C ALA A 266 11.16 -13.67 -7.03
N MET A 267 11.77 -12.91 -7.94
CA MET A 267 11.72 -11.46 -7.92
C MET A 267 10.40 -10.96 -8.49
N ILE A 268 9.72 -10.03 -7.82
CA ILE A 268 8.39 -9.53 -8.19
C ILE A 268 8.40 -8.06 -8.59
N GLY A 269 9.46 -7.32 -8.33
CA GLY A 269 9.56 -5.88 -8.62
C GLY A 269 10.72 -5.21 -7.91
N TYR A 270 10.60 -3.91 -7.75
CA TYR A 270 11.58 -3.06 -7.05
C TYR A 270 10.90 -2.21 -6.00
N ALA A 271 11.55 -2.03 -4.85
CA ALA A 271 11.18 -1.03 -3.86
C ALA A 271 11.50 0.38 -4.38
N LEU A 272 10.94 1.41 -3.75
CA LEU A 272 11.16 2.81 -4.18
C LEU A 272 12.63 3.24 -4.14
N ASP A 273 13.46 2.60 -3.32
CA ASP A 273 14.90 2.84 -3.22
C ASP A 273 15.74 2.07 -4.26
N GLY A 274 15.08 1.30 -5.12
CA GLY A 274 15.71 0.54 -6.21
C GLY A 274 16.21 -0.84 -5.82
N PHE A 275 16.16 -1.22 -4.55
CA PHE A 275 16.48 -2.60 -4.18
C PHE A 275 15.39 -3.56 -4.64
N GLY A 276 15.81 -4.79 -5.04
CA GLY A 276 14.90 -5.82 -5.52
C GLY A 276 13.91 -6.27 -4.44
N MET A 277 12.67 -6.52 -4.83
CA MET A 277 11.64 -7.13 -3.99
C MET A 277 11.37 -8.55 -4.46
N TYR A 278 11.41 -9.49 -3.55
CA TYR A 278 11.26 -10.92 -3.79
C TYR A 278 10.08 -11.49 -3.02
N GLU A 279 9.55 -12.61 -3.46
CA GLU A 279 8.54 -13.36 -2.72
C GLU A 279 9.07 -13.73 -1.32
N ARG A 280 8.14 -14.00 -0.39
CA ARG A 280 8.47 -14.33 1.00
C ARG A 280 9.29 -15.60 1.14
N LEU A 281 8.96 -16.61 0.32
CA LEU A 281 9.53 -17.96 0.43
C LEU A 281 10.50 -18.24 -0.70
N SER A 282 11.55 -18.98 -0.40
CA SER A 282 12.44 -19.60 -1.37
C SER A 282 11.67 -20.53 -2.31
N ALA A 283 12.30 -20.98 -3.39
CA ALA A 283 11.72 -21.99 -4.28
C ALA A 283 11.38 -23.31 -3.56
N ALA A 284 12.05 -23.60 -2.44
CA ALA A 284 11.77 -24.75 -1.57
C ALA A 284 10.63 -24.51 -0.56
N GLY A 285 10.00 -23.34 -0.57
CA GLY A 285 8.93 -22.99 0.37
C GLY A 285 9.41 -22.59 1.77
N THR A 286 10.68 -22.25 1.93
CA THR A 286 11.27 -21.89 3.23
C THR A 286 11.37 -20.37 3.37
N GLU A 287 11.01 -19.83 4.53
CA GLU A 287 11.17 -18.43 4.86
C GLU A 287 12.61 -18.14 5.32
N TYR A 288 13.09 -16.94 4.98
CA TYR A 288 14.42 -16.47 5.37
C TYR A 288 14.40 -16.04 6.85
N THR A 289 15.45 -16.39 7.60
CA THR A 289 15.53 -16.15 9.05
C THR A 289 16.52 -15.04 9.42
N ASP A 290 17.26 -14.53 8.44
CA ASP A 290 18.30 -13.50 8.57
C ASP A 290 17.86 -12.12 8.10
N LEU A 291 16.55 -11.92 7.90
CA LEU A 291 15.99 -10.63 7.49
C LEU A 291 16.12 -9.59 8.60
N ASP A 292 16.51 -8.39 8.23
CA ASP A 292 16.52 -7.23 9.14
C ASP A 292 15.10 -6.70 9.42
N SER A 293 15.01 -5.61 10.19
CA SER A 293 13.73 -4.99 10.56
C SER A 293 12.93 -4.46 9.37
N SER A 294 13.58 -4.18 8.24
CA SER A 294 12.93 -3.75 6.98
C SER A 294 12.47 -4.93 6.11
N ARG A 295 12.74 -6.17 6.54
CA ARG A 295 12.55 -7.42 5.80
C ARG A 295 13.54 -7.58 4.65
N GLY A 296 14.73 -7.03 4.78
CA GLY A 296 15.80 -7.17 3.81
C GLY A 296 16.98 -7.95 4.36
N HIS A 297 17.80 -8.49 3.48
CA HIS A 297 19.11 -9.05 3.78
C HIS A 297 20.06 -8.86 2.59
N TYR A 298 21.28 -9.35 2.73
CA TYR A 298 22.32 -9.24 1.72
C TYR A 298 22.77 -10.61 1.25
N ASP A 299 22.94 -10.77 -0.07
CA ASP A 299 23.76 -11.84 -0.65
C ASP A 299 24.69 -11.29 -1.75
N ASP A 300 25.75 -12.05 -2.12
CA ASP A 300 26.76 -11.60 -3.07
C ASP A 300 26.25 -11.52 -4.53
N THR A 301 25.13 -12.17 -4.84
CA THR A 301 24.54 -12.21 -6.19
C THR A 301 23.59 -11.04 -6.42
N ARG A 302 22.74 -10.71 -5.41
CA ARG A 302 21.65 -9.74 -5.52
C ARG A 302 21.94 -8.44 -4.78
N GLY A 303 23.02 -8.42 -4.00
CA GLY A 303 23.26 -7.34 -3.06
C GLY A 303 22.20 -7.31 -1.97
N TYR A 304 21.97 -6.14 -1.38
CA TYR A 304 20.86 -5.97 -0.45
C TYR A 304 19.52 -6.03 -1.21
N HIS A 305 18.55 -6.78 -0.68
CA HIS A 305 17.22 -6.94 -1.28
C HIS A 305 16.19 -7.29 -0.20
N TYR A 306 14.89 -7.19 -0.55
CA TYR A 306 13.77 -7.42 0.35
C TYR A 306 13.01 -8.70 0.04
N HIS A 307 12.48 -9.34 1.08
CA HIS A 307 11.47 -10.38 0.99
C HIS A 307 10.15 -9.88 1.55
N VAL A 308 9.10 -9.91 0.73
CA VAL A 308 7.78 -9.42 1.17
C VAL A 308 7.22 -10.26 2.32
N ASP A 309 6.32 -9.66 3.08
CA ASP A 309 5.65 -10.35 4.19
C ASP A 309 4.56 -11.31 3.66
N LYS A 310 4.01 -12.13 4.55
CA LYS A 310 2.87 -12.99 4.22
C LYS A 310 1.67 -12.14 3.82
N ALA A 311 0.89 -12.61 2.85
CA ALA A 311 -0.24 -11.85 2.29
C ALA A 311 -1.21 -11.34 3.37
N GLY A 312 -1.54 -12.17 4.37
CA GLY A 312 -2.44 -11.79 5.46
C GLY A 312 -1.95 -10.64 6.36
N SER A 313 -0.68 -10.24 6.25
CA SER A 313 -0.13 -9.09 6.99
C SER A 313 -0.60 -7.74 6.43
N ASN A 314 -1.27 -7.71 5.27
CA ASN A 314 -1.65 -6.45 4.62
C ASN A 314 -0.46 -5.48 4.53
N ASN A 315 0.71 -5.97 4.14
CA ASN A 315 1.96 -5.21 4.03
C ASN A 315 2.96 -5.97 3.14
N PHE A 316 4.01 -5.27 2.68
CA PHE A 316 5.09 -5.85 1.91
C PHE A 316 6.40 -5.85 2.70
N ILE A 317 6.91 -4.66 3.01
CA ILE A 317 8.18 -4.40 3.70
C ILE A 317 7.98 -3.31 4.74
N ASN A 318 8.89 -3.21 5.72
CA ASN A 318 8.69 -2.34 6.89
C ASN A 318 9.46 -1.01 6.81
N GLY A 319 10.37 -0.85 5.86
CA GLY A 319 11.16 0.36 5.67
C GLY A 319 11.99 0.30 4.40
N LEU A 320 12.57 1.44 4.01
CA LEU A 320 13.51 1.55 2.90
C LEU A 320 14.94 1.64 3.43
N ALA A 321 15.78 0.67 3.09
CA ALA A 321 17.19 0.64 3.47
C ALA A 321 18.06 1.53 2.58
N GLY A 322 17.50 2.03 1.48
CA GLY A 322 18.15 2.92 0.54
C GLY A 322 17.46 4.28 0.40
N ALA A 323 18.17 5.22 -0.23
CA ALA A 323 17.62 6.52 -0.56
C ALA A 323 16.65 6.40 -1.74
N TYR A 324 15.47 6.99 -1.61
CA TYR A 324 14.42 7.01 -2.64
C TYR A 324 14.31 8.41 -3.28
N ALA A 325 13.76 8.49 -4.47
CA ALA A 325 13.53 9.76 -5.15
C ALA A 325 12.29 10.47 -4.60
N ASN A 326 12.41 11.77 -4.35
CA ASN A 326 11.34 12.68 -3.91
C ASN A 326 10.53 13.19 -5.12
#